data_765b57dc5900df48b00c91aa212cf803
#
_entry.id   765b57dc5900df48b00c91aa212cf803
#
_cell.length_a   1.000
_cell.length_b   1.000
_cell.length_c   1.000
_cell.angle_alpha   90.00
_cell.angle_beta   90.00
_cell.angle_gamma   90.00
#
_symmetry.space_group_name_H-M   'P 1'
#
loop_
_entity.id
_entity.type
_entity.pdbx_description
1 polymer ?
#
loop_
_entity_poly.entity_id
_entity_poly.type
_entity_poly.pdbx_seq_one_letter_code
_entity_poly.pdbx_strand_id
1 'polypeptide(L)'
;MKTKVTTNKQAVKITKRLEAQLKEATDIFGDDMIIKTDNCDTFLSTTIHSDKNWIMSRIVVERIIKIANRFCNRYEQMFWGIECGEYTSTTTGNKYPTPQLYIQLNITK
;
A
#
# COMPACT_ATOMS: atom_id res chain seq x y z
N MET A 1 21.62 -3.62 8.03
CA MET A 1 21.87 -3.76 6.58
C MET A 1 20.57 -4.11 5.88
N LYS A 2 20.27 -3.42 4.80
CA LYS A 2 19.03 -3.68 4.05
C LYS A 2 19.24 -4.78 3.01
N THR A 3 18.20 -5.55 2.77
CA THR A 3 18.22 -6.61 1.77
C THR A 3 17.94 -6.03 0.38
N LYS A 4 18.75 -6.42 -0.59
CA LYS A 4 18.58 -6.02 -1.98
C LYS A 4 17.67 -7.01 -2.68
N VAL A 5 16.70 -6.49 -3.43
CA VAL A 5 15.76 -7.31 -4.22
C VAL A 5 16.14 -7.20 -5.70
N THR A 6 16.49 -8.32 -6.30
CA THR A 6 17.06 -8.34 -7.66
C THR A 6 16.15 -9.05 -8.67
N THR A 7 15.13 -9.77 -8.22
CA THR A 7 14.21 -10.48 -9.12
C THR A 7 12.76 -10.14 -8.84
N ASN A 8 11.93 -10.22 -9.86
CA ASN A 8 10.50 -10.02 -9.72
C ASN A 8 9.87 -11.04 -8.76
N LYS A 9 10.34 -12.28 -8.80
CA LYS A 9 9.86 -13.35 -7.92
C LYS A 9 10.06 -13.00 -6.44
N GLN A 10 11.22 -12.47 -6.09
CA GLN A 10 11.49 -12.00 -4.72
C GLN A 10 10.56 -10.84 -4.35
N ALA A 11 10.39 -9.88 -5.25
CA ALA A 11 9.53 -8.73 -5.03
C ALA A 11 8.07 -9.13 -4.81
N VAL A 12 7.56 -10.07 -5.59
CA VAL A 12 6.19 -10.61 -5.43
C VAL A 12 6.02 -11.25 -4.06
N LYS A 13 6.99 -12.03 -3.62
CA LYS A 13 6.94 -12.71 -2.32
C LYS A 13 6.89 -11.72 -1.16
N ILE A 14 7.74 -10.69 -1.23
CA ILE A 14 7.78 -9.63 -0.22
C ILE A 14 6.46 -8.85 -0.20
N THR A 15 5.95 -8.51 -1.38
CA THR A 15 4.71 -7.75 -1.52
C THR A 15 3.51 -8.51 -0.98
N LYS A 16 3.45 -9.83 -1.18
CA LYS A 16 2.38 -10.66 -0.60
C LYS A 16 2.39 -10.63 0.93
N ARG A 17 3.57 -10.65 1.54
CA ARG A 17 3.69 -10.51 3.00
C ARG A 17 3.25 -9.12 3.46
N LEU A 18 3.61 -8.09 2.71
CA LEU A 18 3.20 -6.72 2.98
C LEU A 18 1.66 -6.60 2.94
N GLU A 19 1.04 -7.11 1.88
CA GLU A 19 -0.42 -7.10 1.74
C GLU A 19 -1.11 -7.82 2.90
N ALA A 20 -0.60 -8.99 3.29
CA ALA A 20 -1.16 -9.76 4.40
C ALA A 20 -1.10 -8.99 5.71
N GLN A 21 0.02 -8.31 6.00
CA GLN A 21 0.16 -7.51 7.21
C GLN A 21 -0.72 -6.27 7.19
N LEU A 22 -0.85 -5.60 6.05
CA LEU A 22 -1.75 -4.46 5.89
C LEU A 22 -3.20 -4.87 6.10
N LYS A 23 -3.61 -6.00 5.53
CA LYS A 23 -4.96 -6.52 5.71
C LYS A 23 -5.24 -6.86 7.17
N GLU A 24 -4.33 -7.57 7.84
CA GLU A 24 -4.47 -7.91 9.24
C GLU A 24 -4.60 -6.66 10.12
N ALA A 25 -3.79 -5.64 9.85
CA ALA A 25 -3.82 -4.40 10.61
C ALA A 25 -5.11 -3.60 10.43
N THR A 26 -5.80 -3.78 9.30
CA THR A 26 -7.01 -3.04 8.96
C THR A 26 -8.30 -3.82 9.14
N ASP A 27 -8.24 -5.14 9.32
CA ASP A 27 -9.43 -6.00 9.48
C ASP A 27 -10.33 -5.58 10.63
N ILE A 28 -9.75 -5.06 11.72
CA ILE A 28 -10.53 -4.60 12.88
C ILE A 28 -11.41 -3.39 12.58
N PHE A 29 -11.18 -2.72 11.45
CA PHE A 29 -11.94 -1.56 11.01
C PHE A 29 -12.97 -1.91 9.93
N GLY A 30 -13.16 -3.23 9.67
CA GLY A 30 -14.11 -3.74 8.68
C GLY A 30 -13.50 -3.84 7.28
N ASP A 31 -14.36 -4.15 6.31
CA ASP A 31 -13.95 -4.42 4.93
C ASP A 31 -13.85 -3.15 4.06
N ASP A 32 -13.70 -1.99 4.70
CA ASP A 32 -13.71 -0.70 4.01
C ASP A 32 -12.38 -0.31 3.39
N MET A 33 -11.33 -1.10 3.63
CA MET A 33 -10.00 -0.80 3.10
C MET A 33 -9.71 -1.65 1.88
N ILE A 34 -9.30 -0.97 0.81
CA ILE A 34 -8.89 -1.64 -0.44
C ILE A 34 -7.37 -1.63 -0.52
N ILE A 35 -6.80 -2.82 -0.68
CA ILE A 35 -5.36 -3.02 -0.86
C ILE A 35 -5.16 -3.59 -2.25
N LYS A 36 -4.36 -2.89 -3.07
CA LYS A 36 -4.15 -3.27 -4.45
C LYS A 36 -2.67 -3.15 -4.81
N THR A 37 -2.15 -4.15 -5.52
CA THR A 37 -0.76 -4.14 -5.99
C THR A 37 -0.72 -4.18 -7.50
N ASP A 38 0.04 -3.26 -8.09
CA ASP A 38 0.37 -3.27 -9.50
C ASP A 38 1.78 -3.84 -9.66
N ASN A 39 1.89 -4.90 -10.46
CA ASN A 39 3.16 -5.57 -10.73
C ASN A 39 3.67 -5.13 -12.10
N CYS A 40 4.71 -4.31 -12.09
CA CYS A 40 5.42 -3.89 -13.29
C CYS A 40 6.76 -4.62 -13.35
N ASP A 41 7.38 -4.67 -14.53
CA ASP A 41 8.62 -5.44 -14.71
C ASP A 41 9.76 -4.97 -13.82
N THR A 42 9.80 -3.68 -13.51
CA THR A 42 10.91 -3.06 -12.78
C THR A 42 10.53 -2.66 -11.36
N PHE A 43 9.25 -2.72 -11.00
CA PHE A 43 8.80 -2.38 -9.65
C PHE A 43 7.42 -2.96 -9.36
N LEU A 44 7.11 -3.07 -8.06
CA LEU A 44 5.76 -3.37 -7.59
C LEU A 44 5.29 -2.21 -6.72
N SER A 45 4.06 -1.76 -6.94
CA SER A 45 3.46 -0.67 -6.18
C SER A 45 2.18 -1.15 -5.49
N THR A 46 2.15 -1.07 -4.16
CA THR A 46 0.99 -1.44 -3.35
C THR A 46 0.32 -0.17 -2.85
N THR A 47 -0.97 -0.05 -3.08
CA THR A 47 -1.76 1.09 -2.59
C THR A 47 -2.82 0.61 -1.61
N ILE A 48 -3.13 1.46 -0.63
CA ILE A 48 -4.18 1.20 0.34
C ILE A 48 -5.00 2.48 0.55
N HIS A 49 -6.32 2.35 0.43
CA HIS A 49 -7.24 3.47 0.60
C HIS A 49 -8.59 2.96 1.13
N SER A 50 -9.42 3.90 1.59
CA SER A 50 -10.76 3.57 2.07
C SER A 50 -11.72 3.43 0.89
N ASP A 51 -12.59 2.42 0.93
CA ASP A 51 -13.61 2.20 -0.10
C ASP A 51 -14.87 3.04 0.16
N LYS A 52 -15.25 3.20 1.42
CA LYS A 52 -16.50 3.90 1.79
C LYS A 52 -16.29 5.33 2.22
N ASN A 53 -15.16 5.60 2.84
CA ASN A 53 -14.83 6.93 3.32
C ASN A 53 -13.61 7.42 2.56
N TRP A 54 -13.75 8.53 1.89
CA TRP A 54 -12.64 9.18 1.20
C TRP A 54 -11.57 9.75 2.15
N ILE A 55 -11.78 9.58 3.46
CA ILE A 55 -10.82 9.96 4.50
C ILE A 55 -10.52 8.73 5.36
N MET A 56 -9.25 8.33 5.41
CA MET A 56 -8.80 7.28 6.32
C MET A 56 -8.71 7.84 7.74
N SER A 57 -9.14 7.06 8.73
CA SER A 57 -8.99 7.46 10.12
C SER A 57 -7.52 7.52 10.51
N ARG A 58 -7.19 8.40 11.46
CA ARG A 58 -5.84 8.57 11.98
C ARG A 58 -5.26 7.25 12.52
N ILE A 59 -6.06 6.46 13.20
CA ILE A 59 -5.61 5.18 13.78
C ILE A 59 -5.17 4.22 12.68
N VAL A 60 -5.95 4.13 11.60
CA VAL A 60 -5.62 3.29 10.45
C VAL A 60 -4.32 3.76 9.80
N VAL A 61 -4.21 5.05 9.56
CA VAL A 61 -3.01 5.65 8.94
C VAL A 61 -1.76 5.36 9.78
N GLU A 62 -1.84 5.53 11.09
CA GLU A 62 -0.71 5.25 11.98
C GLU A 62 -0.27 3.79 11.92
N ARG A 63 -1.21 2.86 11.89
CA ARG A 63 -0.90 1.42 11.79
C ARG A 63 -0.24 1.06 10.46
N ILE A 64 -0.77 1.61 9.38
CA ILE A 64 -0.23 1.37 8.04
C ILE A 64 1.18 1.91 7.91
N ILE A 65 1.42 3.11 8.42
CA ILE A 65 2.74 3.76 8.38
C ILE A 65 3.78 2.94 9.15
N LYS A 66 3.42 2.37 10.30
CA LYS A 66 4.32 1.50 11.05
C LYS A 66 4.77 0.30 10.23
N ILE A 67 3.83 -0.33 9.54
CA ILE A 67 4.12 -1.47 8.67
C ILE A 67 5.01 -1.05 7.51
N ALA A 68 4.66 0.06 6.85
CA ALA A 68 5.42 0.59 5.73
C ALA A 68 6.87 0.90 6.13
N ASN A 69 7.07 1.55 7.27
CA ASN A 69 8.41 1.86 7.77
C ASN A 69 9.22 0.60 8.07
N ARG A 70 8.57 -0.42 8.64
CA ARG A 70 9.25 -1.68 8.95
C ARG A 70 9.78 -2.35 7.68
N PHE A 71 8.97 -2.40 6.64
CA PHE A 71 9.38 -2.96 5.35
C PHE A 71 10.45 -2.10 4.66
N CYS A 72 10.28 -0.79 4.65
CA CYS A 72 11.25 0.12 4.03
C CYS A 72 12.60 0.11 4.73
N ASN A 73 12.63 -0.19 6.02
CA ASN A 73 13.89 -0.33 6.76
C ASN A 73 14.58 -1.67 6.49
N ARG A 74 13.85 -2.67 6.02
CA ARG A 74 14.40 -4.01 5.75
C ARG A 74 14.94 -4.18 4.34
N TYR A 75 14.33 -3.51 3.37
CA TYR A 75 14.66 -3.70 1.95
C TYR A 75 15.19 -2.43 1.31
N GLU A 76 16.24 -2.58 0.49
CA GLU A 76 16.73 -1.47 -0.33
C GLU A 76 15.73 -1.15 -1.42
N GLN A 77 15.72 0.09 -1.88
CA GLN A 77 14.84 0.54 -2.97
C GLN A 77 13.35 0.37 -2.67
N MET A 78 12.98 0.34 -1.39
CA MET A 78 11.58 0.33 -0.98
C MET A 78 11.26 1.64 -0.26
N PHE A 79 10.19 2.30 -0.69
CA PHE A 79 9.77 3.58 -0.13
C PHE A 79 8.26 3.69 -0.11
N TRP A 80 7.74 4.59 0.70
CA TRP A 80 6.32 4.82 0.83
C TRP A 80 6.03 6.32 0.84
N GLY A 81 4.79 6.67 0.53
CA GLY A 81 4.31 8.03 0.58
C GLY A 81 2.79 8.07 0.57
N ILE A 82 2.26 9.28 0.68
CA ILE A 82 0.83 9.51 0.60
C ILE A 82 0.58 10.33 -0.66
N GLU A 83 -0.37 9.87 -1.47
CA GLU A 83 -0.76 10.57 -2.69
C GLU A 83 -2.27 10.77 -2.69
N CYS A 84 -2.75 11.66 -3.54
CA CYS A 84 -4.17 11.88 -3.71
C CYS A 84 -4.64 11.04 -4.90
N GLY A 85 -5.43 10.00 -4.60
CA GLY A 85 -6.11 9.21 -5.60
C GLY A 85 -7.48 9.79 -5.92
N GLU A 86 -8.29 9.04 -6.63
CA GLU A 86 -9.62 9.44 -7.02
C GLU A 86 -10.63 8.34 -6.68
N TYR A 87 -11.68 8.73 -5.99
CA TYR A 87 -12.79 7.84 -5.65
C TYR A 87 -14.02 8.26 -6.45
N THR A 88 -14.64 7.29 -7.13
CA THR A 88 -15.90 7.51 -7.86
C THR A 88 -17.05 6.99 -7.02
N SER A 89 -17.97 7.87 -6.64
CA SER A 89 -19.16 7.50 -5.88
C SER A 89 -20.04 6.57 -6.70
N THR A 90 -20.42 5.45 -6.10
CA THR A 90 -21.35 4.51 -6.75
C THR A 90 -22.78 5.02 -6.78
N THR A 91 -23.11 5.98 -5.92
CA THR A 91 -24.44 6.57 -5.80
C THR A 91 -24.66 7.71 -6.78
N THR A 92 -23.69 8.62 -6.90
CA THR A 92 -23.84 9.84 -7.70
C THR A 92 -23.03 9.84 -8.99
N GLY A 93 -22.02 8.96 -9.10
CA GLY A 93 -21.08 8.95 -10.20
C GLY A 93 -20.04 10.06 -10.15
N ASN A 94 -20.09 10.91 -9.14
CA ASN A 94 -19.14 12.00 -8.96
C ASN A 94 -17.78 11.46 -8.48
N LYS A 95 -16.72 12.17 -8.88
CA LYS A 95 -15.35 11.83 -8.49
C LYS A 95 -14.90 12.74 -7.37
N TYR A 96 -14.29 12.13 -6.35
CA TYR A 96 -13.77 12.84 -5.19
C TYR A 96 -12.30 12.50 -4.99
N PRO A 97 -11.47 13.47 -4.58
CA PRO A 97 -10.10 13.17 -4.21
C PRO A 97 -10.09 12.31 -2.95
N THR A 98 -9.25 11.28 -2.93
CA THR A 98 -9.09 10.42 -1.76
C THR A 98 -7.60 10.23 -1.49
N PRO A 99 -7.14 10.47 -0.26
CA PRO A 99 -5.75 10.15 0.08
C PRO A 99 -5.56 8.65 0.09
N GLN A 100 -4.44 8.21 -0.43
CA GLN A 100 -4.04 6.80 -0.38
C GLN A 100 -2.57 6.71 -0.04
N LEU A 101 -2.22 5.68 0.72
CA LEU A 101 -0.84 5.34 1.00
C LEU A 101 -0.35 4.43 -0.12
N TYR A 102 0.85 4.70 -0.61
CA TYR A 102 1.51 3.78 -1.54
C TYR A 102 2.84 3.31 -0.95
N ILE A 103 3.19 2.07 -1.26
CA ILE A 103 4.46 1.47 -0.89
C ILE A 103 5.01 0.85 -2.16
N GLN A 104 6.17 1.32 -2.59
CA GLN A 104 6.78 0.86 -3.84
C GLN A 104 8.10 0.16 -3.58
N LEU A 105 8.28 -0.99 -4.21
CA LEU A 105 9.50 -1.76 -4.17
C LEU A 105 10.09 -1.82 -5.58
N ASN A 106 11.24 -1.19 -5.77
CA ASN A 106 11.95 -1.24 -7.04
C ASN A 106 12.88 -2.45 -7.07
N ILE A 107 12.92 -3.10 -8.23
CA ILE A 107 13.81 -4.23 -8.45
C ILE A 107 15.16 -3.71 -8.92
N THR A 108 16.20 -4.05 -8.19
CA THR A 108 17.56 -3.62 -8.50
C THR A 108 18.21 -4.65 -9.42
N LYS A 109 18.62 -4.20 -10.58
CA LYS A 109 19.34 -5.07 -11.54
C LYS A 109 20.85 -4.96 -11.38
#